data_ed9d7fc171de7de2048c37b53d743765
#
_entry.id   ed9d7fc171de7de2048c37b53d743765
#
_cell.length_a   1.000
_cell.length_b   1.000
_cell.length_c   1.000
_cell.angle_alpha   90.00
_cell.angle_beta   90.00
_cell.angle_gamma   90.00
#
_symmetry.space_group_name_H-M   'P 1'
#
loop_
_entity.id
_entity.type
_entity.pdbx_description
1 polymer ?
#
loop_
_entity_poly.entity_id
_entity_poly.type
_entity_poly.pdbx_seq_one_letter_code
_entity_poly.pdbx_strand_id
1 'polypeptide(L)'
;DAACALDHDGPFQLLVATVLSAQTTDARVNTVTPELFERYPDAAALGAARREDLEAILRPLGFQRAKAGHLLGIGQALTERFEGRVPRSREELVALPGVGRKTANVVLGNAFGQPAITVDTHVGRLSRRLGWTTSKDPVRVEKDIAALWEPWRWTDGCHRLIEHGRQVCSARSPRCGQCTLLEAGLCPQVGV
;
A
#
# COMPACT_ATOMS: atom_id res chain seq x y z
N ASP A 1 -6.69 16.70 2.16
CA ASP A 1 -6.07 16.04 1.01
C ASP A 1 -5.78 14.57 1.36
N ALA A 2 -6.28 13.65 0.54
CA ALA A 2 -6.04 12.22 0.72
C ALA A 2 -4.67 11.87 0.11
N ALA A 3 -3.76 11.33 0.93
CA ALA A 3 -2.40 10.98 0.52
C ALA A 3 -1.96 9.64 1.12
N CYS A 4 -0.77 9.18 0.74
CA CYS A 4 -0.16 8.01 1.37
C CYS A 4 0.07 8.28 2.85
N ALA A 5 -0.41 7.38 3.72
CA ALA A 5 -0.30 7.53 5.17
C ALA A 5 1.02 7.01 5.75
N LEU A 6 1.87 6.40 4.93
CA LEU A 6 3.20 5.94 5.31
C LEU A 6 4.20 7.08 5.13
N ASP A 7 4.92 7.43 6.19
CA ASP A 7 6.00 8.43 6.14
C ASP A 7 7.20 7.86 5.37
N HIS A 8 7.69 8.60 4.38
CA HIS A 8 8.81 8.15 3.54
C HIS A 8 9.49 9.28 2.79
N ASP A 9 10.81 9.11 2.59
CA ASP A 9 11.64 9.90 1.70
C ASP A 9 12.06 9.03 0.51
N GLY A 10 11.32 9.17 -0.59
CA GLY A 10 11.61 8.48 -1.84
C GLY A 10 11.19 7.00 -1.93
N PRO A 11 11.52 6.36 -3.08
CA PRO A 11 10.99 5.04 -3.43
C PRO A 11 11.44 3.90 -2.51
N PHE A 12 12.70 3.95 -2.02
CA PHE A 12 13.25 2.90 -1.15
C PHE A 12 12.50 2.83 0.18
N GLN A 13 12.35 3.97 0.84
CA GLN A 13 11.64 4.02 2.13
C GLN A 13 10.16 3.64 1.96
N LEU A 14 9.50 4.11 0.89
CA LEU A 14 8.11 3.73 0.61
C LEU A 14 7.96 2.22 0.38
N LEU A 15 8.85 1.60 -0.40
CA LEU A 15 8.82 0.15 -0.62
C LEU A 15 8.92 -0.61 0.70
N VAL A 16 9.93 -0.28 1.51
CA VAL A 16 10.16 -0.91 2.82
C VAL A 16 8.95 -0.70 3.75
N ALA A 17 8.48 0.55 3.91
CA ALA A 17 7.34 0.85 4.76
C ALA A 17 6.06 0.12 4.31
N THR A 18 5.82 0.02 2.99
CA THR A 18 4.65 -0.68 2.45
C THR A 18 4.73 -2.19 2.70
N VAL A 19 5.90 -2.81 2.59
CA VAL A 19 6.09 -4.23 2.96
C VAL A 19 5.85 -4.43 4.45
N LEU A 20 6.31 -3.52 5.29
CA LEU A 20 6.09 -3.57 6.74
C LEU A 20 4.63 -3.38 7.14
N SER A 21 3.82 -2.67 6.34
CA SER A 21 2.39 -2.43 6.65
C SER A 21 1.51 -3.68 6.50
N ALA A 22 2.07 -4.79 5.98
CA ALA A 22 1.34 -6.06 5.93
C ALA A 22 0.88 -6.50 7.33
N GLN A 23 -0.45 -6.64 7.51
CA GLN A 23 -1.11 -7.05 8.75
C GLN A 23 -0.81 -6.14 9.97
N THR A 24 -0.51 -4.88 9.74
CA THR A 24 -0.39 -3.86 10.78
C THR A 24 -0.91 -2.51 10.27
N THR A 25 -0.99 -1.50 11.14
CA THR A 25 -1.46 -0.17 10.76
C THR A 25 -0.30 0.71 10.29
N ASP A 26 -0.60 1.64 9.36
CA ASP A 26 0.38 2.63 8.86
C ASP A 26 0.97 3.45 10.02
N ALA A 27 0.13 3.86 10.98
CA ALA A 27 0.60 4.57 12.18
C ALA A 27 1.65 3.77 12.99
N ARG A 28 1.48 2.45 13.11
CA ARG A 28 2.49 1.60 13.77
C ARG A 28 3.78 1.50 12.94
N VAL A 29 3.67 1.40 11.64
CA VAL A 29 4.87 1.41 10.76
C VAL A 29 5.65 2.68 10.97
N ASN A 30 4.98 3.83 10.97
CA ASN A 30 5.60 5.15 11.14
C ASN A 30 6.29 5.34 12.52
N THR A 31 5.96 4.53 13.54
CA THR A 31 6.70 4.56 14.82
C THR A 31 8.03 3.81 14.78
N VAL A 32 8.23 2.93 13.80
CA VAL A 32 9.40 2.05 13.70
C VAL A 32 10.35 2.48 12.59
N THR A 33 9.83 3.03 11.51
CA THR A 33 10.61 3.39 10.32
C THR A 33 11.68 4.46 10.55
N PRO A 34 11.56 5.44 11.46
CA PRO A 34 12.64 6.39 11.74
C PRO A 34 13.93 5.70 12.21
N GLU A 35 13.85 4.83 13.21
CA GLU A 35 15.02 4.06 13.69
C GLU A 35 15.55 3.12 12.61
N LEU A 36 14.65 2.48 11.84
CA LEU A 36 15.04 1.57 10.77
C LEU A 36 15.86 2.29 9.70
N PHE A 37 15.41 3.46 9.22
CA PHE A 37 16.07 4.20 8.15
C PHE A 37 17.31 4.97 8.61
N GLU A 38 17.38 5.33 9.89
CA GLU A 38 18.63 5.85 10.47
C GLU A 38 19.75 4.80 10.44
N ARG A 39 19.43 3.55 10.80
CA ARG A 39 20.40 2.44 10.83
C ARG A 39 20.68 1.82 9.46
N TYR A 40 19.67 1.80 8.58
CA TYR A 40 19.74 1.17 7.25
C TYR A 40 19.19 2.12 6.18
N PRO A 41 19.94 3.16 5.82
CA PRO A 41 19.45 4.25 4.96
C PRO A 41 19.25 3.86 3.48
N ASP A 42 19.86 2.76 3.04
CA ASP A 42 19.81 2.30 1.66
C ASP A 42 19.71 0.76 1.54
N ALA A 43 19.61 0.28 0.30
CA ALA A 43 19.46 -1.13 0.00
C ALA A 43 20.68 -1.95 0.44
N ALA A 44 21.88 -1.41 0.29
CA ALA A 44 23.12 -2.12 0.64
C ALA A 44 23.24 -2.31 2.16
N ALA A 45 22.99 -1.24 2.93
CA ALA A 45 22.96 -1.30 4.38
C ALA A 45 21.88 -2.28 4.89
N LEU A 46 20.67 -2.23 4.28
CA LEU A 46 19.57 -3.13 4.65
C LEU A 46 19.87 -4.60 4.32
N GLY A 47 20.46 -4.86 3.14
CA GLY A 47 20.81 -6.22 2.70
C GLY A 47 21.96 -6.84 3.49
N ALA A 48 22.81 -6.01 4.10
CA ALA A 48 23.92 -6.43 4.98
C ALA A 48 23.56 -6.46 6.47
N ALA A 49 22.32 -6.10 6.84
CA ALA A 49 21.87 -6.04 8.22
C ALA A 49 21.90 -7.44 8.89
N ARG A 50 22.16 -7.45 10.20
CA ARG A 50 21.98 -8.67 10.98
C ARG A 50 20.49 -8.92 11.20
N ARG A 51 20.06 -10.16 10.99
CA ARG A 51 18.65 -10.54 11.14
C ARG A 51 18.10 -10.21 12.52
N GLU A 52 18.87 -10.48 13.56
CA GLU A 52 18.49 -10.28 14.97
C GLU A 52 18.23 -8.79 15.27
N ASP A 53 19.02 -7.90 14.70
CA ASP A 53 18.89 -6.45 14.87
C ASP A 53 17.60 -5.95 14.18
N LEU A 54 17.31 -6.44 12.98
CA LEU A 54 16.04 -6.15 12.29
C LEU A 54 14.84 -6.70 13.05
N GLU A 55 14.91 -7.94 13.55
CA GLU A 55 13.82 -8.54 14.32
C GLU A 55 13.54 -7.74 15.61
N ALA A 56 14.58 -7.20 16.25
CA ALA A 56 14.44 -6.35 17.44
C ALA A 56 13.69 -5.05 17.12
N ILE A 57 14.10 -4.34 16.06
CA ILE A 57 13.46 -3.10 15.60
C ILE A 57 12.00 -3.37 15.19
N LEU A 58 11.74 -4.46 14.48
CA LEU A 58 10.43 -4.77 13.91
C LEU A 58 9.46 -5.42 14.90
N ARG A 59 9.88 -5.74 16.12
CA ARG A 59 9.05 -6.40 17.15
C ARG A 59 7.68 -5.73 17.37
N PRO A 60 7.56 -4.38 17.43
CA PRO A 60 6.29 -3.72 17.65
C PRO A 60 5.26 -3.96 16.53
N LEU A 61 5.70 -4.35 15.32
CA LEU A 61 4.82 -4.55 14.16
C LEU A 61 4.19 -5.95 14.10
N GLY A 62 4.68 -6.90 14.91
CA GLY A 62 4.34 -8.32 14.78
C GLY A 62 4.99 -8.96 13.54
N PHE A 63 4.99 -10.30 13.48
CA PHE A 63 5.59 -11.07 12.38
C PHE A 63 7.05 -10.68 12.07
N GLN A 64 7.81 -10.22 13.08
CA GLN A 64 9.15 -9.65 12.92
C GLN A 64 10.12 -10.56 12.18
N ARG A 65 10.03 -11.89 12.37
CA ARG A 65 10.91 -12.86 11.68
C ARG A 65 10.67 -12.88 10.16
N ALA A 66 9.41 -12.92 9.75
CA ALA A 66 9.05 -12.90 8.33
C ALA A 66 9.38 -11.55 7.70
N LYS A 67 9.05 -10.45 8.38
CA LYS A 67 9.34 -9.08 7.93
C LYS A 67 10.84 -8.84 7.79
N ALA A 68 11.65 -9.24 8.78
CA ALA A 68 13.11 -9.15 8.69
C ALA A 68 13.66 -9.93 7.51
N GLY A 69 13.16 -11.16 7.27
CA GLY A 69 13.54 -11.94 6.10
C GLY A 69 13.20 -11.27 4.78
N HIS A 70 12.01 -10.66 4.67
CA HIS A 70 11.63 -9.88 3.49
C HIS A 70 12.54 -8.67 3.27
N LEU A 71 12.84 -7.89 4.33
CA LEU A 71 13.69 -6.72 4.22
C LEU A 71 15.12 -7.06 3.81
N LEU A 72 15.72 -8.09 4.41
CA LEU A 72 17.03 -8.59 4.01
C LEU A 72 17.04 -8.97 2.52
N GLY A 73 16.08 -9.78 2.10
CA GLY A 73 15.97 -10.20 0.71
C GLY A 73 15.72 -9.04 -0.26
N ILE A 74 14.94 -8.02 0.13
CA ILE A 74 14.76 -6.80 -0.67
C ILE A 74 16.09 -6.06 -0.81
N GLY A 75 16.81 -5.81 0.29
CA GLY A 75 18.09 -5.11 0.27
C GLY A 75 19.11 -5.81 -0.64
N GLN A 76 19.23 -7.14 -0.51
CA GLN A 76 20.10 -7.95 -1.34
C GLN A 76 19.69 -7.89 -2.82
N ALA A 77 18.41 -8.15 -3.13
CA ALA A 77 17.93 -8.14 -4.51
C ALA A 77 18.08 -6.77 -5.19
N LEU A 78 17.80 -5.67 -4.46
CA LEU A 78 18.02 -4.32 -4.99
C LEU A 78 19.49 -4.05 -5.28
N THR A 79 20.38 -4.46 -4.38
CA THR A 79 21.83 -4.26 -4.55
C THR A 79 22.38 -5.08 -5.70
N GLU A 80 22.03 -6.36 -5.80
CA GLU A 80 22.58 -7.29 -6.78
C GLU A 80 22.02 -7.10 -8.20
N ARG A 81 20.73 -6.74 -8.32
CA ARG A 81 20.00 -6.74 -9.59
C ARG A 81 19.65 -5.35 -10.12
N PHE A 82 19.61 -4.35 -9.25
CA PHE A 82 19.09 -3.02 -9.57
C PHE A 82 20.01 -1.88 -9.13
N GLU A 83 21.29 -2.16 -8.87
CA GLU A 83 22.28 -1.14 -8.45
C GLU A 83 21.81 -0.33 -7.21
N GLY A 84 21.12 -0.98 -6.29
CA GLY A 84 20.56 -0.36 -5.09
C GLY A 84 19.30 0.49 -5.32
N ARG A 85 18.78 0.54 -6.55
CA ARG A 85 17.60 1.35 -6.90
C ARG A 85 16.32 0.51 -6.90
N VAL A 86 15.21 1.14 -6.57
CA VAL A 86 13.89 0.51 -6.67
C VAL A 86 13.46 0.48 -8.14
N PRO A 87 13.10 -0.69 -8.67
CA PRO A 87 12.67 -0.82 -10.06
C PRO A 87 11.33 -0.09 -10.30
N ARG A 88 11.10 0.30 -11.56
CA ARG A 88 9.94 1.08 -11.99
C ARG A 88 8.92 0.27 -12.78
N SER A 89 9.06 -1.04 -12.84
CA SER A 89 8.06 -1.93 -13.44
C SER A 89 7.39 -2.80 -12.39
N ARG A 90 6.13 -3.13 -12.62
CA ARG A 90 5.35 -3.99 -11.71
C ARG A 90 5.95 -5.38 -11.65
N GLU A 91 6.38 -5.91 -12.77
CA GLU A 91 6.97 -7.23 -12.93
C GLU A 91 8.22 -7.39 -12.07
N GLU A 92 9.10 -6.41 -12.09
CA GLU A 92 10.32 -6.40 -11.28
C GLU A 92 10.03 -6.21 -9.80
N LEU A 93 9.07 -5.32 -9.46
CA LEU A 93 8.67 -5.10 -8.07
C LEU A 93 8.09 -6.36 -7.43
N VAL A 94 7.19 -7.08 -8.11
CA VAL A 94 6.59 -8.31 -7.56
C VAL A 94 7.56 -9.48 -7.49
N ALA A 95 8.71 -9.40 -8.16
CA ALA A 95 9.79 -10.37 -8.03
C ALA A 95 10.63 -10.17 -6.75
N LEU A 96 10.43 -9.06 -6.03
CA LEU A 96 11.09 -8.81 -4.74
C LEU A 96 10.39 -9.57 -3.60
N PRO A 97 11.16 -10.06 -2.59
CA PRO A 97 10.59 -10.78 -1.46
C PRO A 97 9.52 -9.97 -0.70
N GLY A 98 8.36 -10.55 -0.46
CA GLY A 98 7.27 -9.89 0.28
C GLY A 98 6.53 -8.80 -0.49
N VAL A 99 6.84 -8.59 -1.75
CA VAL A 99 6.19 -7.58 -2.60
C VAL A 99 5.11 -8.23 -3.45
N GLY A 100 3.85 -7.99 -3.09
CA GLY A 100 2.71 -8.38 -3.90
C GLY A 100 2.26 -7.27 -4.85
N ARG A 101 1.24 -7.56 -5.68
CA ARG A 101 0.65 -6.61 -6.64
C ARG A 101 0.22 -5.30 -5.98
N LYS A 102 -0.42 -5.37 -4.80
CA LYS A 102 -0.84 -4.17 -4.05
C LYS A 102 0.35 -3.30 -3.68
N THR A 103 1.41 -3.89 -3.10
CA THR A 103 2.62 -3.18 -2.72
C THR A 103 3.29 -2.53 -3.93
N ALA A 104 3.40 -3.26 -5.04
CA ALA A 104 3.95 -2.72 -6.29
C ALA A 104 3.14 -1.50 -6.79
N ASN A 105 1.80 -1.58 -6.78
CA ASN A 105 0.94 -0.48 -7.19
C ASN A 105 1.07 0.75 -6.27
N VAL A 106 1.23 0.56 -4.95
CA VAL A 106 1.50 1.66 -4.01
C VAL A 106 2.80 2.37 -4.37
N VAL A 107 3.87 1.62 -4.60
CA VAL A 107 5.19 2.18 -4.95
C VAL A 107 5.15 2.90 -6.29
N LEU A 108 4.55 2.28 -7.33
CA LEU A 108 4.44 2.89 -8.66
C LEU A 108 3.66 4.20 -8.62
N GLY A 109 2.52 4.20 -7.95
CA GLY A 109 1.65 5.38 -7.89
C GLY A 109 2.25 6.51 -7.05
N ASN A 110 2.78 6.22 -5.87
CA ASN A 110 3.17 7.25 -4.91
C ASN A 110 4.63 7.70 -5.06
N ALA A 111 5.56 6.80 -5.42
CA ALA A 111 6.97 7.16 -5.54
C ALA A 111 7.39 7.53 -6.96
N PHE A 112 6.71 7.00 -7.97
CA PHE A 112 7.08 7.21 -9.37
C PHE A 112 6.04 8.00 -10.19
N GLY A 113 4.89 8.33 -9.60
CA GLY A 113 3.81 9.03 -10.31
C GLY A 113 3.24 8.22 -11.48
N GLN A 114 3.46 6.90 -11.53
CA GLN A 114 2.88 6.03 -12.53
C GLN A 114 1.45 5.68 -12.14
N PRO A 115 0.46 5.88 -13.00
CA PRO A 115 -0.93 5.54 -12.70
C PRO A 115 -1.08 4.10 -12.20
N ALA A 116 -1.57 3.92 -10.99
CA ALA A 116 -1.78 2.60 -10.42
C ALA A 116 -3.01 2.57 -9.50
N ILE A 117 -3.81 1.51 -9.62
CA ILE A 117 -4.97 1.28 -8.77
C ILE A 117 -4.56 0.35 -7.64
N THR A 118 -4.63 0.83 -6.42
CA THR A 118 -4.33 0.05 -5.22
C THR A 118 -5.63 -0.48 -4.62
N VAL A 119 -5.94 -1.75 -4.86
CA VAL A 119 -7.14 -2.38 -4.29
C VAL A 119 -6.81 -2.95 -2.91
N ASP A 120 -7.19 -2.22 -1.88
CA ASP A 120 -7.18 -2.67 -0.49
C ASP A 120 -8.60 -3.06 -0.03
N THR A 121 -8.78 -3.32 1.26
CA THR A 121 -10.08 -3.67 1.83
C THR A 121 -11.11 -2.54 1.71
N HIS A 122 -10.66 -1.27 1.77
CA HIS A 122 -11.54 -0.11 1.62
C HIS A 122 -11.95 0.07 0.16
N VAL A 123 -11.00 0.13 -0.76
CA VAL A 123 -11.26 0.26 -2.20
C VAL A 123 -12.17 -0.87 -2.68
N GLY A 124 -11.86 -2.12 -2.34
CA GLY A 124 -12.68 -3.26 -2.75
C GLY A 124 -14.11 -3.22 -2.17
N ARG A 125 -14.27 -2.77 -0.91
CA ARG A 125 -15.59 -2.61 -0.30
C ARG A 125 -16.40 -1.50 -0.96
N LEU A 126 -15.81 -0.32 -1.10
CA LEU A 126 -16.49 0.83 -1.67
C LEU A 126 -16.85 0.61 -3.14
N SER A 127 -15.97 0.02 -3.93
CA SER A 127 -16.25 -0.28 -5.34
C SER A 127 -17.48 -1.18 -5.50
N ARG A 128 -17.67 -2.16 -4.59
CA ARG A 128 -18.90 -2.97 -4.59
C ARG A 128 -20.13 -2.19 -4.15
N ARG A 129 -20.03 -1.38 -3.09
CA ARG A 129 -21.15 -0.56 -2.58
C ARG A 129 -21.59 0.52 -3.57
N LEU A 130 -20.64 1.03 -4.35
CA LEU A 130 -20.91 1.99 -5.41
C LEU A 130 -21.40 1.33 -6.73
N GLY A 131 -21.49 0.00 -6.75
CA GLY A 131 -21.97 -0.72 -7.92
C GLY A 131 -20.96 -0.79 -9.08
N TRP A 132 -19.69 -0.47 -8.85
CA TRP A 132 -18.66 -0.50 -9.90
C TRP A 132 -18.17 -1.91 -10.21
N THR A 133 -18.32 -2.82 -9.28
CA THR A 133 -17.95 -4.23 -9.43
C THR A 133 -18.81 -5.12 -8.52
N THR A 134 -18.98 -6.36 -8.90
CA THR A 134 -19.55 -7.42 -8.04
C THR A 134 -18.46 -8.35 -7.49
N SER A 135 -17.23 -8.21 -7.98
CA SER A 135 -16.12 -9.10 -7.66
C SER A 135 -15.53 -8.82 -6.27
N LYS A 136 -15.02 -9.90 -5.65
CA LYS A 136 -14.18 -9.84 -4.45
C LYS A 136 -12.69 -10.01 -4.79
N ASP A 137 -12.35 -10.44 -6.01
CA ASP A 137 -10.99 -10.60 -6.47
C ASP A 137 -10.36 -9.22 -6.74
N PRO A 138 -9.26 -8.85 -6.05
CA PRO A 138 -8.63 -7.55 -6.21
C PRO A 138 -8.19 -7.25 -7.65
N VAL A 139 -7.76 -8.25 -8.41
CA VAL A 139 -7.32 -8.07 -9.80
C VAL A 139 -8.51 -7.71 -10.71
N ARG A 140 -9.66 -8.34 -10.47
CA ARG A 140 -10.88 -8.00 -11.21
C ARG A 140 -11.39 -6.62 -10.82
N VAL A 141 -11.41 -6.29 -9.53
CA VAL A 141 -11.80 -4.96 -9.03
C VAL A 141 -10.91 -3.87 -9.65
N GLU A 142 -9.59 -4.09 -9.73
CA GLU A 142 -8.65 -3.18 -10.38
C GLU A 142 -9.04 -2.91 -11.84
N LYS A 143 -9.35 -3.97 -12.60
CA LYS A 143 -9.79 -3.86 -14.00
C LYS A 143 -11.11 -3.11 -14.14
N ASP A 144 -12.07 -3.39 -13.27
CA ASP A 144 -13.39 -2.76 -13.31
C ASP A 144 -13.27 -1.25 -13.01
N ILE A 145 -12.44 -0.85 -12.03
CA ILE A 145 -12.15 0.57 -11.76
C ILE A 145 -11.41 1.21 -12.95
N ALA A 146 -10.41 0.53 -13.52
CA ALA A 146 -9.64 1.03 -14.64
C ALA A 146 -10.51 1.30 -15.88
N ALA A 147 -11.60 0.58 -16.06
CA ALA A 147 -12.56 0.81 -17.12
C ALA A 147 -13.44 2.06 -16.90
N LEU A 148 -13.54 2.55 -15.66
CA LEU A 148 -14.38 3.69 -15.29
C LEU A 148 -13.60 5.00 -15.16
N TRP A 149 -12.31 4.92 -14.84
CA TRP A 149 -11.51 6.08 -14.50
C TRP A 149 -10.37 6.30 -15.48
N GLU A 150 -10.14 7.54 -15.83
CA GLU A 150 -8.93 7.95 -16.54
C GLU A 150 -7.67 7.66 -15.71
N PRO A 151 -6.55 7.20 -16.32
CA PRO A 151 -5.35 6.77 -15.61
C PRO A 151 -4.81 7.79 -14.59
N TRP A 152 -4.85 9.07 -14.89
CA TRP A 152 -4.36 10.12 -14.02
C TRP A 152 -5.14 10.25 -12.69
N ARG A 153 -6.35 9.65 -12.60
CA ARG A 153 -7.18 9.61 -11.39
C ARG A 153 -6.92 8.40 -10.51
N TRP A 154 -6.21 7.39 -10.97
CA TRP A 154 -6.15 6.08 -10.32
C TRP A 154 -5.57 6.14 -8.91
N THR A 155 -4.38 6.74 -8.75
CA THR A 155 -3.69 6.80 -7.45
C THR A 155 -4.45 7.68 -6.46
N ASP A 156 -4.78 8.93 -6.86
CA ASP A 156 -5.52 9.87 -6.01
C ASP A 156 -6.94 9.35 -5.69
N GLY A 157 -7.64 8.79 -6.67
CA GLY A 157 -8.96 8.19 -6.46
C GLY A 157 -8.95 7.05 -5.45
N CYS A 158 -7.92 6.20 -5.47
CA CYS A 158 -7.76 5.17 -4.45
C CYS A 158 -7.55 5.75 -3.06
N HIS A 159 -6.73 6.80 -2.91
CA HIS A 159 -6.55 7.48 -1.62
C HIS A 159 -7.87 8.06 -1.08
N ARG A 160 -8.64 8.72 -1.94
CA ARG A 160 -9.97 9.25 -1.57
C ARG A 160 -10.94 8.15 -1.15
N LEU A 161 -10.96 7.02 -1.85
CA LEU A 161 -11.78 5.88 -1.45
C LEU A 161 -11.34 5.29 -0.10
N ILE A 162 -10.05 5.17 0.14
CA ILE A 162 -9.51 4.68 1.41
C ILE A 162 -9.95 5.62 2.54
N GLU A 163 -9.76 6.91 2.38
CA GLU A 163 -10.12 7.91 3.39
C GLU A 163 -11.62 7.95 3.65
N HIS A 164 -12.44 7.96 2.60
CA HIS A 164 -13.90 7.87 2.73
C HIS A 164 -14.33 6.56 3.42
N GLY A 165 -13.64 5.46 3.13
CA GLY A 165 -13.87 4.16 3.75
C GLY A 165 -13.48 4.10 5.24
N ARG A 166 -12.52 4.91 5.66
CA ARG A 166 -12.11 5.06 7.06
C ARG A 166 -13.09 5.94 7.83
N GLN A 167 -13.45 7.08 7.26
CA GLN A 167 -14.22 8.11 7.95
C GLN A 167 -15.74 7.92 7.88
N VAL A 168 -16.28 7.55 6.72
CA VAL A 168 -17.72 7.55 6.44
C VAL A 168 -18.25 6.15 6.15
N CYS A 169 -17.73 5.51 5.10
CA CYS A 169 -18.25 4.23 4.63
C CYS A 169 -17.55 3.04 5.30
N SER A 170 -17.65 2.96 6.65
CA SER A 170 -17.04 1.88 7.42
C SER A 170 -17.64 0.50 7.09
N ALA A 171 -16.94 -0.58 7.46
CA ALA A 171 -17.37 -1.94 7.10
C ALA A 171 -18.68 -2.36 7.76
N ARG A 172 -18.81 -2.11 9.07
CA ARG A 172 -19.94 -2.59 9.88
C ARG A 172 -21.08 -1.57 10.06
N SER A 173 -20.72 -0.29 10.16
CA SER A 173 -21.69 0.78 10.48
C SER A 173 -21.37 2.02 9.63
N PRO A 174 -21.70 2.00 8.32
CA PRO A 174 -21.48 3.15 7.46
C PRO A 174 -22.38 4.32 7.87
N ARG A 175 -21.82 5.53 7.85
CA ARG A 175 -22.55 6.77 8.19
C ARG A 175 -23.26 7.34 6.96
N CYS A 176 -24.21 6.60 6.41
CA CYS A 176 -24.88 6.96 5.16
C CYS A 176 -25.61 8.32 5.25
N GLY A 177 -26.18 8.67 6.41
CA GLY A 177 -26.80 9.98 6.63
C GLY A 177 -25.85 11.18 6.61
N GLN A 178 -24.53 10.96 6.57
CA GLN A 178 -23.48 11.98 6.46
C GLN A 178 -22.66 11.82 5.17
N CYS A 179 -23.11 10.96 4.25
CA CYS A 179 -22.35 10.60 3.07
C CYS A 179 -22.69 11.49 1.88
N THR A 180 -21.76 12.34 1.47
CA THR A 180 -21.92 13.22 0.31
C THR A 180 -22.16 12.48 -1.00
N LEU A 181 -21.64 11.26 -1.14
CA LEU A 181 -21.90 10.44 -2.35
C LEU A 181 -23.35 9.95 -2.40
N LEU A 182 -23.94 9.63 -1.26
CA LEU A 182 -25.35 9.26 -1.19
C LEU A 182 -26.24 10.47 -1.41
N GLU A 183 -25.94 11.59 -0.76
CA GLU A 183 -26.67 12.85 -0.95
C GLU A 183 -26.67 13.30 -2.42
N ALA A 184 -25.54 13.13 -3.12
CA ALA A 184 -25.40 13.40 -4.54
C ALA A 184 -26.07 12.37 -5.48
N GLY A 185 -26.70 11.33 -4.95
CA GLY A 185 -27.33 10.27 -5.75
C GLY A 185 -26.34 9.34 -6.47
N LEU A 186 -25.06 9.35 -6.06
CA LEU A 186 -24.00 8.57 -6.70
C LEU A 186 -23.79 7.19 -6.08
N CYS A 187 -24.44 6.89 -4.97
CA CYS A 187 -24.27 5.62 -4.26
C CYS A 187 -25.60 4.82 -4.27
N PRO A 188 -25.65 3.65 -4.94
CA PRO A 188 -26.82 2.77 -4.94
C PRO A 188 -26.96 1.92 -3.67
N GLN A 189 -26.09 2.09 -2.67
CA GLN A 189 -26.10 1.39 -1.38
C GLN A 189 -26.07 -0.13 -1.49
N VAL A 190 -25.34 -0.70 -2.43
CA VAL A 190 -25.25 -2.16 -2.58
C VAL A 190 -24.62 -2.82 -1.35
N GLY A 191 -25.40 -3.65 -0.63
CA GLY A 191 -24.94 -4.39 0.55
C GLY A 191 -24.61 -3.51 1.77
N VAL A 192 -25.39 -2.44 1.97
CA VAL A 192 -25.33 -1.55 3.14
C VAL A 192 -26.54 -1.76 4.03
#